data_898b2a3bcbf1f17d0dcb44056efadf40
#
_entry.id   898b2a3bcbf1f17d0dcb44056efadf40
#
_cell.length_a   1.000
_cell.length_b   1.000
_cell.length_c   1.000
_cell.angle_alpha   90.00
_cell.angle_beta   90.00
_cell.angle_gamma   90.00
#
_symmetry.space_group_name_H-M   'P 1'
#
loop_
_entity.id
_entity.type
_entity.pdbx_description
1 polymer ?
#
loop_
_entity_poly.entity_id
_entity_poly.type
_entity_poly.pdbx_seq_one_letter_code
_entity_poly.pdbx_strand_id
1 'polypeptide(L)'
;INLGWVYHHDYFLGNTTSPQETIDKGITPAQKALAIDSKSSAGHTLLCALYGIKRDYDKAHAEGEMAVALNPSDASALALYAESLNFAGKREEAIPLLQKSMRLNPFAGAGQCNIFGWTLHFTGRYEEAVSWFKKAIQRAPDFLYGHVGLAATYSKMGREEEAITEAAEILRIKPNFSLDFFNKTSALKDQSDKDRVIDALRKAGLK
;
A
#
# COMPACT_ATOMS: atom_id res chain seq x y z
N ILE A 1 2.85 3.42 -19.77
CA ILE A 1 2.70 2.61 -18.54
C ILE A 1 3.93 2.77 -17.64
N ASN A 2 5.15 2.55 -18.10
CA ASN A 2 6.35 2.62 -17.25
C ASN A 2 6.53 3.98 -16.55
N LEU A 3 6.28 5.09 -17.23
CA LEU A 3 6.34 6.42 -16.63
C LEU A 3 5.31 6.60 -15.50
N GLY A 4 4.13 6.01 -15.62
CA GLY A 4 3.12 6.05 -14.56
C GLY A 4 3.56 5.32 -13.30
N TRP A 5 4.27 4.18 -13.43
CA TRP A 5 4.84 3.46 -12.30
C TRP A 5 5.95 4.25 -11.59
N VAL A 6 6.73 5.04 -12.32
CA VAL A 6 7.72 5.96 -11.69
C VAL A 6 7.00 6.95 -10.79
N TYR A 7 5.93 7.60 -11.25
CA TYR A 7 5.17 8.56 -10.42
C TYR A 7 4.48 7.89 -9.22
N HIS A 8 3.95 6.68 -9.40
CA HIS A 8 3.41 5.90 -8.30
C HIS A 8 4.49 5.62 -7.23
N HIS A 9 5.68 5.22 -7.65
CA HIS A 9 6.79 4.95 -6.75
C HIS A 9 7.29 6.22 -6.03
N ASP A 10 7.45 7.34 -6.75
CA ASP A 10 7.86 8.63 -6.18
C ASP A 10 6.88 9.13 -5.11
N TYR A 11 5.58 8.87 -5.31
CA TYR A 11 4.58 9.17 -4.29
C TYR A 11 4.84 8.42 -2.98
N PHE A 12 5.02 7.12 -3.03
CA PHE A 12 5.26 6.31 -1.83
C PHE A 12 6.62 6.59 -1.18
N LEU A 13 7.65 6.89 -1.94
CA LEU A 13 8.95 7.29 -1.38
C LEU A 13 8.93 8.69 -0.75
N GLY A 14 7.87 9.47 -0.99
CA GLY A 14 7.80 10.86 -0.57
C GLY A 14 8.84 11.76 -1.25
N ASN A 15 9.24 11.39 -2.48
CA ASN A 15 10.19 12.16 -3.30
C ASN A 15 9.52 13.31 -4.05
N THR A 16 8.30 13.68 -3.67
CA THR A 16 7.52 14.69 -4.33
C THR A 16 7.17 15.85 -3.39
N THR A 17 7.26 17.09 -3.88
CA THR A 17 6.78 18.28 -3.20
C THR A 17 5.28 18.51 -3.42
N SER A 18 4.70 17.90 -4.45
CA SER A 18 3.28 17.99 -4.80
C SER A 18 2.69 16.58 -5.05
N PRO A 19 2.26 15.87 -3.99
CA PRO A 19 1.76 14.49 -4.12
C PRO A 19 0.62 14.37 -5.12
N GLN A 20 -0.34 15.31 -5.09
CA GLN A 20 -1.50 15.28 -5.99
C GLN A 20 -1.09 15.43 -7.46
N GLU A 21 -0.20 16.40 -7.76
CA GLU A 21 0.30 16.61 -9.12
C GLU A 21 1.09 15.40 -9.64
N THR A 22 1.84 14.74 -8.76
CA THR A 22 2.60 13.53 -9.10
C THR A 22 1.66 12.39 -9.50
N ILE A 23 0.55 12.20 -8.79
CA ILE A 23 -0.47 11.21 -9.14
C ILE A 23 -1.10 11.56 -10.51
N ASP A 24 -1.47 12.81 -10.75
CA ASP A 24 -2.08 13.25 -12.00
C ASP A 24 -1.14 13.08 -13.20
N LYS A 25 0.16 13.32 -13.01
CA LYS A 25 1.20 13.00 -13.99
C LYS A 25 1.33 11.52 -14.30
N GLY A 26 1.00 10.64 -13.35
CA GLY A 26 0.96 9.19 -13.56
C GLY A 26 -0.29 8.73 -14.31
N ILE A 27 -1.44 9.31 -14.03
CA ILE A 27 -2.73 8.94 -14.64
C ILE A 27 -2.74 9.23 -16.16
N THR A 28 -2.25 10.38 -16.58
CA THR A 28 -2.29 10.80 -17.99
C THR A 28 -1.63 9.80 -18.94
N PRO A 29 -0.38 9.32 -18.72
CA PRO A 29 0.24 8.34 -19.59
C PRO A 29 -0.44 6.95 -19.53
N ALA A 30 -1.04 6.58 -18.40
CA ALA A 30 -1.80 5.34 -18.30
C ALA A 30 -3.07 5.39 -19.16
N GLN A 31 -3.83 6.50 -19.12
CA GLN A 31 -4.99 6.72 -19.96
C GLN A 31 -4.64 6.74 -21.45
N LYS A 32 -3.53 7.39 -21.83
CA LYS A 32 -3.04 7.37 -23.22
C LYS A 32 -2.69 5.95 -23.68
N ALA A 33 -2.08 5.13 -22.82
CA ALA A 33 -1.80 3.75 -23.15
C ALA A 33 -3.07 2.93 -23.37
N LEU A 34 -4.10 3.12 -22.54
CA LEU A 34 -5.40 2.46 -22.70
C LEU A 34 -6.19 2.97 -23.92
N ALA A 35 -5.98 4.22 -24.36
CA ALA A 35 -6.55 4.71 -25.62
C ALA A 35 -5.97 4.00 -26.86
N ILE A 36 -4.75 3.46 -26.75
CA ILE A 36 -4.08 2.67 -27.81
C ILE A 36 -4.49 1.19 -27.70
N ASP A 37 -4.47 0.64 -26.49
CA ASP A 37 -4.85 -0.75 -26.20
C ASP A 37 -5.78 -0.80 -24.98
N SER A 38 -7.07 -0.75 -25.22
CA SER A 38 -8.11 -0.78 -24.18
C SER A 38 -8.22 -2.12 -23.44
N LYS A 39 -7.50 -3.16 -23.87
CA LYS A 39 -7.44 -4.47 -23.21
C LYS A 39 -6.13 -4.70 -22.45
N SER A 40 -5.34 -3.67 -22.21
CA SER A 40 -4.12 -3.76 -21.44
C SER A 40 -4.41 -3.92 -19.93
N SER A 41 -4.35 -5.16 -19.42
CA SER A 41 -4.46 -5.43 -17.98
C SER A 41 -3.47 -4.58 -17.17
N ALA A 42 -2.24 -4.41 -17.64
CA ALA A 42 -1.22 -3.59 -16.98
C ALA A 42 -1.60 -2.09 -16.93
N GLY A 43 -2.29 -1.59 -17.95
CA GLY A 43 -2.81 -0.21 -17.98
C GLY A 43 -3.90 -0.01 -16.93
N HIS A 44 -4.86 -0.92 -16.86
CA HIS A 44 -5.92 -0.92 -15.86
C HIS A 44 -5.35 -1.10 -14.43
N THR A 45 -4.36 -1.98 -14.24
CA THR A 45 -3.68 -2.17 -12.95
C THR A 45 -3.04 -0.86 -12.46
N LEU A 46 -2.35 -0.14 -13.34
CA LEU A 46 -1.73 1.13 -13.00
C LEU A 46 -2.79 2.19 -12.64
N LEU A 47 -3.87 2.30 -13.42
CA LEU A 47 -4.95 3.25 -13.09
C LEU A 47 -5.64 2.90 -11.77
N CYS A 48 -5.87 1.61 -11.49
CA CYS A 48 -6.39 1.15 -10.20
C CYS A 48 -5.53 1.65 -9.04
N ALA A 49 -4.20 1.45 -9.11
CA ALA A 49 -3.27 1.91 -8.07
C ALA A 49 -3.26 3.44 -7.92
N LEU A 50 -3.21 4.18 -9.04
CA LEU A 50 -3.17 5.64 -9.03
C LEU A 50 -4.49 6.27 -8.54
N TYR A 51 -5.64 5.74 -8.95
CA TYR A 51 -6.93 6.20 -8.43
C TYR A 51 -7.11 5.85 -6.96
N GLY A 52 -6.59 4.70 -6.50
CA GLY A 52 -6.60 4.32 -5.08
C GLY A 52 -5.89 5.35 -4.21
N ILE A 53 -4.65 5.74 -4.56
CA ILE A 53 -3.91 6.77 -3.84
C ILE A 53 -4.48 8.17 -4.03
N LYS A 54 -5.15 8.44 -5.15
CA LYS A 54 -5.91 9.68 -5.39
C LYS A 54 -7.19 9.77 -4.57
N ARG A 55 -7.62 8.68 -3.93
CA ARG A 55 -8.87 8.52 -3.18
C ARG A 55 -10.13 8.57 -4.07
N ASP A 56 -10.00 8.28 -5.36
CA ASP A 56 -11.11 8.06 -6.28
C ASP A 56 -11.44 6.56 -6.29
N TYR A 57 -12.03 6.10 -5.18
CA TYR A 57 -12.18 4.66 -4.89
C TYR A 57 -13.10 3.95 -5.90
N ASP A 58 -14.09 4.65 -6.44
CA ASP A 58 -15.02 4.07 -7.41
C ASP A 58 -14.30 3.78 -8.74
N LYS A 59 -13.47 4.72 -9.23
CA LYS A 59 -12.63 4.46 -10.39
C LYS A 59 -11.57 3.41 -10.13
N ALA A 60 -10.91 3.45 -8.96
CA ALA A 60 -9.94 2.43 -8.58
C ALA A 60 -10.57 1.02 -8.61
N HIS A 61 -11.80 0.88 -8.11
CA HIS A 61 -12.54 -0.39 -8.12
C HIS A 61 -12.81 -0.85 -9.55
N ALA A 62 -13.38 0.01 -10.40
CA ALA A 62 -13.70 -0.33 -11.79
C ALA A 62 -12.45 -0.77 -12.59
N GLU A 63 -11.35 -0.03 -12.43
CA GLU A 63 -10.08 -0.36 -13.09
C GLU A 63 -9.47 -1.67 -12.54
N GLY A 64 -9.60 -1.92 -11.23
CA GLY A 64 -9.14 -3.16 -10.60
C GLY A 64 -9.92 -4.38 -11.08
N GLU A 65 -11.25 -4.29 -11.17
CA GLU A 65 -12.08 -5.35 -11.73
C GLU A 65 -11.71 -5.65 -13.19
N MET A 66 -11.53 -4.60 -14.01
CA MET A 66 -11.12 -4.75 -15.41
C MET A 66 -9.73 -5.40 -15.52
N ALA A 67 -8.77 -4.97 -14.72
CA ALA A 67 -7.41 -5.56 -14.71
C ALA A 67 -7.45 -7.07 -14.42
N VAL A 68 -8.20 -7.48 -13.40
CA VAL A 68 -8.31 -8.89 -12.99
C VAL A 68 -9.15 -9.70 -14.00
N ALA A 69 -10.17 -9.11 -14.61
CA ALA A 69 -10.96 -9.77 -15.66
C ALA A 69 -10.11 -10.05 -16.91
N LEU A 70 -9.25 -9.11 -17.31
CA LEU A 70 -8.37 -9.24 -18.47
C LEU A 70 -7.22 -10.23 -18.23
N ASN A 71 -6.66 -10.26 -17.01
CA ASN A 71 -5.61 -11.20 -16.63
C ASN A 71 -5.80 -11.75 -15.20
N PRO A 72 -6.62 -12.81 -15.03
CA PRO A 72 -6.93 -13.36 -13.71
C PRO A 72 -5.75 -14.03 -12.99
N SER A 73 -4.63 -14.21 -13.68
CA SER A 73 -3.41 -14.86 -13.16
C SER A 73 -2.28 -13.85 -12.87
N ASP A 74 -2.54 -12.56 -13.02
CA ASP A 74 -1.57 -11.53 -12.65
C ASP A 74 -1.60 -11.29 -11.13
N ALA A 75 -0.59 -11.83 -10.45
CA ALA A 75 -0.45 -11.67 -9.00
C ALA A 75 -0.31 -10.21 -8.57
N SER A 76 0.31 -9.36 -9.39
CA SER A 76 0.48 -7.93 -9.09
C SER A 76 -0.84 -7.17 -9.25
N ALA A 77 -1.61 -7.45 -10.29
CA ALA A 77 -2.93 -6.86 -10.49
C ALA A 77 -3.88 -7.19 -9.32
N LEU A 78 -3.89 -8.45 -8.90
CA LEU A 78 -4.68 -8.89 -7.73
C LEU A 78 -4.27 -8.15 -6.45
N ALA A 79 -2.95 -8.00 -6.19
CA ALA A 79 -2.46 -7.33 -5.00
C ALA A 79 -2.77 -5.82 -5.00
N LEU A 80 -2.59 -5.13 -6.13
CA LEU A 80 -2.84 -3.69 -6.23
C LEU A 80 -4.35 -3.36 -6.22
N TYR A 81 -5.17 -4.24 -6.78
CA TYR A 81 -6.62 -4.13 -6.61
C TYR A 81 -7.02 -4.30 -5.14
N ALA A 82 -6.47 -5.29 -4.45
CA ALA A 82 -6.69 -5.48 -3.02
C ALA A 82 -6.20 -4.28 -2.19
N GLU A 83 -5.11 -3.63 -2.57
CA GLU A 83 -4.64 -2.39 -1.94
C GLU A 83 -5.66 -1.26 -2.07
N SER A 84 -6.22 -1.05 -3.26
CA SER A 84 -7.25 -0.03 -3.48
C SER A 84 -8.53 -0.32 -2.66
N LEU A 85 -8.91 -1.59 -2.53
CA LEU A 85 -10.00 -2.02 -1.66
C LEU A 85 -9.70 -1.76 -0.18
N ASN A 86 -8.44 -1.97 0.27
CA ASN A 86 -8.01 -1.60 1.62
C ASN A 86 -8.17 -0.11 1.88
N PHE A 87 -7.76 0.74 0.93
CA PHE A 87 -7.93 2.19 1.05
C PHE A 87 -9.39 2.59 1.14
N ALA A 88 -10.26 1.92 0.39
CA ALA A 88 -11.71 2.13 0.42
C ALA A 88 -12.41 1.55 1.66
N GLY A 89 -11.70 0.79 2.52
CA GLY A 89 -12.25 0.11 3.70
C GLY A 89 -12.89 -1.26 3.42
N LYS A 90 -12.82 -1.76 2.18
CA LYS A 90 -13.41 -3.04 1.74
C LYS A 90 -12.45 -4.23 1.96
N ARG A 91 -12.02 -4.44 3.18
CA ARG A 91 -10.92 -5.37 3.53
C ARG A 91 -11.28 -6.83 3.34
N GLU A 92 -12.52 -7.19 3.62
CA GLU A 92 -13.00 -8.56 3.42
C GLU A 92 -13.00 -8.97 1.95
N GLU A 93 -13.24 -8.01 1.03
CA GLU A 93 -13.11 -8.23 -0.41
C GLU A 93 -11.64 -8.35 -0.85
N ALA A 94 -10.72 -7.67 -0.15
CA ALA A 94 -9.27 -7.68 -0.45
C ALA A 94 -8.61 -9.02 -0.09
N ILE A 95 -9.01 -9.69 1.00
CA ILE A 95 -8.39 -10.91 1.51
C ILE A 95 -8.31 -12.03 0.45
N PRO A 96 -9.40 -12.44 -0.23
CA PRO A 96 -9.35 -13.51 -1.23
C PRO A 96 -8.46 -13.17 -2.43
N LEU A 97 -8.39 -11.90 -2.84
CA LEU A 97 -7.50 -11.44 -3.90
C LEU A 97 -6.03 -11.62 -3.50
N LEU A 98 -5.68 -11.21 -2.27
CA LEU A 98 -4.32 -11.38 -1.74
C LEU A 98 -3.93 -12.84 -1.58
N GLN A 99 -4.84 -13.67 -1.06
CA GLN A 99 -4.59 -15.11 -0.99
C GLN A 99 -4.34 -15.73 -2.37
N LYS A 100 -5.11 -15.32 -3.39
CA LYS A 100 -4.87 -15.75 -4.76
C LYS A 100 -3.56 -15.22 -5.30
N SER A 101 -3.24 -13.94 -5.08
CA SER A 101 -1.96 -13.33 -5.45
C SER A 101 -0.76 -14.11 -4.89
N MET A 102 -0.80 -14.44 -3.59
CA MET A 102 0.28 -15.20 -2.93
C MET A 102 0.40 -16.65 -3.44
N ARG A 103 -0.70 -17.28 -3.83
CA ARG A 103 -0.64 -18.63 -4.47
C ARG A 103 -0.02 -18.57 -5.86
N LEU A 104 -0.31 -17.53 -6.63
CA LEU A 104 0.26 -17.33 -7.98
C LEU A 104 1.73 -16.91 -7.94
N ASN A 105 2.12 -16.15 -6.93
CA ASN A 105 3.49 -15.72 -6.72
C ASN A 105 3.95 -15.97 -5.27
N PRO A 106 4.43 -17.17 -4.92
CA PRO A 106 4.95 -17.46 -3.58
C PRO A 106 6.19 -16.64 -3.18
N PHE A 107 6.88 -16.09 -4.18
CA PHE A 107 8.04 -15.21 -4.00
C PHE A 107 7.68 -13.73 -4.14
N ALA A 108 6.46 -13.37 -3.73
CA ALA A 108 5.96 -12.00 -3.76
C ALA A 108 6.98 -11.00 -3.18
N GLY A 109 7.12 -9.85 -3.81
CA GLY A 109 8.02 -8.78 -3.35
C GLY A 109 7.55 -8.11 -2.06
N ALA A 110 8.40 -7.24 -1.50
CA ALA A 110 8.13 -6.52 -0.25
C ALA A 110 6.78 -5.77 -0.28
N GLY A 111 6.45 -5.09 -1.37
CA GLY A 111 5.20 -4.35 -1.52
C GLY A 111 3.95 -5.23 -1.38
N GLN A 112 3.91 -6.38 -2.07
CA GLN A 112 2.78 -7.31 -1.99
C GLN A 112 2.62 -7.91 -0.58
N CYS A 113 3.73 -8.26 0.08
CA CYS A 113 3.71 -8.72 1.47
C CYS A 113 3.19 -7.62 2.41
N ASN A 114 3.60 -6.38 2.19
CA ASN A 114 3.16 -5.22 2.96
C ASN A 114 1.65 -4.96 2.81
N ILE A 115 1.12 -5.04 1.59
CA ILE A 115 -0.33 -4.90 1.34
C ILE A 115 -1.11 -5.94 2.16
N PHE A 116 -0.66 -7.19 2.16
CA PHE A 116 -1.32 -8.23 2.96
C PHE A 116 -1.18 -7.99 4.46
N GLY A 117 -0.01 -7.53 4.93
CA GLY A 117 0.18 -7.13 6.32
C GLY A 117 -0.82 -6.07 6.77
N TRP A 118 -1.00 -5.01 5.99
CA TRP A 118 -1.96 -3.96 6.30
C TRP A 118 -3.42 -4.44 6.28
N THR A 119 -3.79 -5.30 5.32
CA THR A 119 -5.13 -5.90 5.29
C THR A 119 -5.43 -6.65 6.58
N LEU A 120 -4.48 -7.46 7.03
CA LEU A 120 -4.60 -8.23 8.26
C LEU A 120 -4.58 -7.35 9.52
N HIS A 121 -3.76 -6.29 9.53
CA HIS A 121 -3.74 -5.30 10.60
C HIS A 121 -5.13 -4.66 10.80
N PHE A 122 -5.74 -4.17 9.72
CA PHE A 122 -7.04 -3.52 9.78
C PHE A 122 -8.20 -4.46 10.09
N THR A 123 -8.04 -5.78 9.89
CA THR A 123 -9.01 -6.81 10.28
C THR A 123 -8.73 -7.38 11.68
N GLY A 124 -7.77 -6.85 12.42
CA GLY A 124 -7.43 -7.26 13.79
C GLY A 124 -6.61 -8.56 13.88
N ARG A 125 -6.15 -9.10 12.75
CA ARG A 125 -5.32 -10.33 12.68
C ARG A 125 -3.83 -9.97 12.85
N TYR A 126 -3.48 -9.42 14.03
CA TYR A 126 -2.20 -8.74 14.26
C TYR A 126 -0.99 -9.67 14.16
N GLU A 127 -1.03 -10.90 14.70
CA GLU A 127 0.08 -11.84 14.62
C GLU A 127 0.40 -12.24 13.18
N GLU A 128 -0.63 -12.43 12.38
CA GLU A 128 -0.47 -12.72 10.97
C GLU A 128 0.07 -11.49 10.21
N ALA A 129 -0.43 -10.29 10.55
CA ALA A 129 0.09 -9.04 9.98
C ALA A 129 1.59 -8.87 10.24
N VAL A 130 2.04 -9.11 11.49
CA VAL A 130 3.47 -9.12 11.86
C VAL A 130 4.26 -10.08 10.98
N SER A 131 3.74 -11.30 10.77
CA SER A 131 4.40 -12.30 9.93
C SER A 131 4.59 -11.80 8.49
N TRP A 132 3.61 -11.11 7.93
CA TRP A 132 3.68 -10.58 6.57
C TRP A 132 4.58 -9.35 6.46
N PHE A 133 4.57 -8.44 7.43
CA PHE A 133 5.50 -7.32 7.45
C PHE A 133 6.95 -7.79 7.61
N LYS A 134 7.22 -8.80 8.45
CA LYS A 134 8.55 -9.42 8.54
C LYS A 134 9.00 -10.03 7.22
N LYS A 135 8.11 -10.69 6.47
CA LYS A 135 8.42 -11.17 5.12
C LYS A 135 8.76 -10.00 4.18
N ALA A 136 8.06 -8.87 4.27
CA ALA A 136 8.36 -7.69 3.47
C ALA A 136 9.79 -7.19 3.73
N ILE A 137 10.18 -7.05 5.00
CA ILE A 137 11.52 -6.62 5.42
C ILE A 137 12.58 -7.67 5.05
N GLN A 138 12.29 -8.96 5.16
CA GLN A 138 13.19 -10.01 4.70
C GLN A 138 13.49 -9.92 3.20
N ARG A 139 12.52 -9.48 2.38
CA ARG A 139 12.70 -9.26 0.93
C ARG A 139 13.47 -7.98 0.62
N ALA A 140 13.27 -6.95 1.39
CA ALA A 140 13.92 -5.65 1.26
C ALA A 140 14.14 -5.05 2.66
N PRO A 141 15.35 -5.18 3.26
CA PRO A 141 15.61 -4.74 4.64
C PRO A 141 15.33 -3.27 4.91
N ASP A 142 15.51 -2.40 3.93
CA ASP A 142 15.23 -0.96 4.05
C ASP A 142 13.82 -0.58 3.51
N PHE A 143 12.89 -1.53 3.46
CA PHE A 143 11.53 -1.24 3.04
C PHE A 143 10.75 -0.50 4.13
N LEU A 144 10.76 0.82 4.07
CA LEU A 144 10.19 1.73 5.07
C LEU A 144 8.80 1.32 5.57
N TYR A 145 7.89 0.99 4.65
CA TYR A 145 6.50 0.69 5.01
C TYR A 145 6.32 -0.65 5.73
N GLY A 146 7.26 -1.58 5.60
CA GLY A 146 7.29 -2.80 6.42
C GLY A 146 7.54 -2.48 7.88
N HIS A 147 8.52 -1.59 8.17
CA HIS A 147 8.82 -1.12 9.52
C HIS A 147 7.68 -0.27 10.09
N VAL A 148 7.06 0.60 9.28
CA VAL A 148 5.86 1.37 9.68
C VAL A 148 4.72 0.42 10.06
N GLY A 149 4.47 -0.63 9.28
CA GLY A 149 3.46 -1.65 9.56
C GLY A 149 3.73 -2.42 10.85
N LEU A 150 5.00 -2.81 11.09
CA LEU A 150 5.40 -3.47 12.35
C LEU A 150 5.23 -2.55 13.55
N ALA A 151 5.74 -1.32 13.50
CA ALA A 151 5.62 -0.36 14.59
C ALA A 151 4.16 -0.12 14.97
N ALA A 152 3.28 0.10 13.99
CA ALA A 152 1.86 0.28 14.23
C ALA A 152 1.20 -0.98 14.81
N THR A 153 1.57 -2.17 14.29
CA THR A 153 0.97 -3.44 14.72
C THR A 153 1.43 -3.82 16.13
N TYR A 154 2.72 -3.70 16.43
CA TYR A 154 3.26 -3.96 17.77
C TYR A 154 2.67 -3.02 18.82
N SER A 155 2.52 -1.73 18.51
CA SER A 155 1.83 -0.78 19.38
C SER A 155 0.39 -1.20 19.69
N LYS A 156 -0.34 -1.74 18.70
CA LYS A 156 -1.70 -2.27 18.89
C LYS A 156 -1.74 -3.52 19.75
N MET A 157 -0.69 -4.33 19.72
CA MET A 157 -0.55 -5.54 20.54
C MET A 157 -0.04 -5.26 21.95
N GLY A 158 0.32 -4.00 22.30
CA GLY A 158 0.94 -3.64 23.55
C GLY A 158 2.42 -4.07 23.65
N ARG A 159 3.06 -4.38 22.53
CA ARG A 159 4.48 -4.78 22.42
C ARG A 159 5.35 -3.53 22.21
N GLU A 160 5.46 -2.72 23.24
CA GLU A 160 6.03 -1.37 23.17
C GLU A 160 7.52 -1.36 22.80
N GLU A 161 8.33 -2.26 23.36
CA GLU A 161 9.77 -2.32 23.06
C GLU A 161 10.05 -2.62 21.59
N GLU A 162 9.27 -3.54 21.00
CA GLU A 162 9.39 -3.88 19.60
C GLU A 162 8.87 -2.76 18.70
N ALA A 163 7.80 -2.07 19.10
CA ALA A 163 7.31 -0.91 18.36
C ALA A 163 8.35 0.23 18.34
N ILE A 164 9.03 0.50 19.44
CA ILE A 164 10.11 1.49 19.55
C ILE A 164 11.32 1.07 18.68
N THR A 165 11.66 -0.21 18.67
CA THR A 165 12.75 -0.74 17.83
C THR A 165 12.45 -0.48 16.34
N GLU A 166 11.24 -0.77 15.91
CA GLU A 166 10.84 -0.53 14.50
C GLU A 166 10.78 0.98 14.19
N ALA A 167 10.38 1.82 15.16
CA ALA A 167 10.41 3.28 14.99
C ALA A 167 11.83 3.81 14.81
N ALA A 168 12.82 3.24 15.50
CA ALA A 168 14.23 3.57 15.30
C ALA A 168 14.70 3.22 13.88
N GLU A 169 14.29 2.05 13.36
CA GLU A 169 14.59 1.66 11.98
C GLU A 169 13.93 2.60 10.95
N ILE A 170 12.69 3.03 11.18
CA ILE A 170 12.02 4.04 10.34
C ILE A 170 12.87 5.32 10.25
N LEU A 171 13.36 5.82 11.40
CA LEU A 171 14.19 7.03 11.45
C LEU A 171 15.61 6.80 10.90
N ARG A 172 16.15 5.57 10.96
CA ARG A 172 17.39 5.21 10.30
C ARG A 172 17.24 5.28 8.77
N ILE A 173 16.16 4.70 8.24
CA ILE A 173 15.89 4.66 6.78
C ILE A 173 15.50 6.04 6.27
N LYS A 174 14.66 6.76 7.00
CA LYS A 174 14.14 8.08 6.64
C LYS A 174 14.23 9.05 7.83
N PRO A 175 15.37 9.72 8.04
CA PRO A 175 15.59 10.59 9.20
C PRO A 175 14.59 11.75 9.36
N ASN A 176 13.97 12.18 8.24
CA ASN A 176 12.95 13.21 8.22
C ASN A 176 11.51 12.63 8.11
N PHE A 177 11.30 11.39 8.56
CA PHE A 177 9.96 10.81 8.63
C PHE A 177 9.07 11.68 9.54
N SER A 178 7.86 11.96 9.07
CA SER A 178 6.91 12.83 9.78
C SER A 178 5.52 12.20 9.75
N LEU A 179 4.89 12.11 10.93
CA LEU A 179 3.50 11.66 11.05
C LEU A 179 2.53 12.61 10.32
N ASP A 180 2.84 13.90 10.28
CA ASP A 180 2.05 14.90 9.58
C ASP A 180 2.05 14.65 8.07
N PHE A 181 3.23 14.39 7.48
CA PHE A 181 3.33 14.01 6.07
C PHE A 181 2.63 12.67 5.80
N PHE A 182 2.87 11.66 6.64
CA PHE A 182 2.21 10.36 6.51
C PHE A 182 0.68 10.48 6.56
N ASN A 183 0.14 11.28 7.48
CA ASN A 183 -1.29 11.53 7.57
C ASN A 183 -1.87 12.23 6.32
N LYS A 184 -1.18 13.26 5.82
CA LYS A 184 -1.58 14.00 4.61
C LYS A 184 -1.59 13.12 3.36
N THR A 185 -0.62 12.23 3.23
CA THR A 185 -0.47 11.34 2.07
C THR A 185 -1.21 10.02 2.20
N SER A 186 -1.69 9.65 3.40
CA SER A 186 -2.45 8.41 3.60
C SER A 186 -3.68 8.34 2.69
N ALA A 187 -3.80 7.25 1.92
CA ALA A 187 -4.92 7.02 1.01
C ALA A 187 -6.15 6.38 1.68
N LEU A 188 -6.11 6.10 2.98
CA LEU A 188 -7.24 5.52 3.71
C LEU A 188 -8.46 6.43 3.67
N LYS A 189 -9.63 5.86 3.38
CA LYS A 189 -10.93 6.56 3.36
C LYS A 189 -11.39 6.91 4.76
N ASP A 190 -11.29 5.96 5.67
CA ASP A 190 -11.79 6.11 7.03
C ASP A 190 -10.81 6.91 7.89
N GLN A 191 -11.27 8.04 8.41
CA GLN A 191 -10.46 8.89 9.29
C GLN A 191 -10.09 8.18 10.59
N SER A 192 -10.99 7.35 11.14
CA SER A 192 -10.71 6.61 12.38
C SER A 192 -9.59 5.58 12.20
N ASP A 193 -9.42 5.00 11.02
CA ASP A 193 -8.30 4.12 10.71
C ASP A 193 -6.99 4.89 10.64
N LYS A 194 -6.99 6.08 10.01
CA LYS A 194 -5.81 6.97 9.99
C LYS A 194 -5.40 7.35 11.40
N ASP A 195 -6.35 7.82 12.19
CA ASP A 195 -6.09 8.27 13.57
C ASP A 195 -5.52 7.12 14.40
N ARG A 196 -6.06 5.90 14.26
CA ARG A 196 -5.55 4.71 14.95
C ARG A 196 -4.11 4.36 14.57
N VAL A 197 -3.74 4.47 13.29
CA VAL A 197 -2.37 4.22 12.83
C VAL A 197 -1.43 5.32 13.34
N ILE A 198 -1.81 6.59 13.21
CA ILE A 198 -1.02 7.73 13.69
C ILE A 198 -0.79 7.64 15.20
N ASP A 199 -1.80 7.31 15.98
CA ASP A 199 -1.67 7.17 17.44
C ASP A 199 -0.76 5.99 17.83
N ALA A 200 -0.84 4.88 17.08
CA ALA A 200 0.05 3.74 17.28
C ALA A 200 1.52 4.12 16.99
N LEU A 201 1.78 4.84 15.90
CA LEU A 201 3.12 5.30 15.52
C LEU A 201 3.66 6.37 16.51
N ARG A 202 2.77 7.24 17.00
CA ARG A 202 3.14 8.23 18.05
C ARG A 202 3.54 7.55 19.36
N LYS A 203 2.82 6.48 19.77
CA LYS A 203 3.18 5.66 20.94
C LYS A 203 4.54 4.98 20.76
N ALA A 204 4.90 4.60 19.54
CA ALA A 204 6.22 4.07 19.22
C ALA A 204 7.34 5.15 19.22
N GLY A 205 7.02 6.45 19.48
CA GLY A 205 7.99 7.54 19.61
C GLY A 205 8.18 8.39 18.35
N LEU A 206 7.43 8.18 17.28
CA LEU A 206 7.47 8.99 16.06
C LEU A 206 6.71 10.32 16.23
N LYS A 207 7.13 11.37 15.48
CA LYS A 207 6.59 12.75 15.57
C LYS A 207 6.04 13.23 14.23
#